data_7ca252e99997f8fc0b25bf9aa108dcfb
#
_entry.id   7ca252e99997f8fc0b25bf9aa108dcfb
#
_cell.length_a   1.000
_cell.length_b   1.000
_cell.length_c   1.000
_cell.angle_alpha   90.00
_cell.angle_beta   90.00
_cell.angle_gamma   90.00
#
_symmetry.space_group_name_H-M   'P 1'
#
loop_
_entity.id
_entity.type
_entity.pdbx_description
1 polymer ?
#
loop_
_entity_poly.entity_id
_entity_poly.type
_entity_poly.pdbx_seq_one_letter_code
_entity_poly.pdbx_strand_id
1 'polypeptide(L)'
;MNDIVAVVVTYNRKKLLSKCIRAIINQKEISCDIIVIDNGSSDGTEELFKSIFNHSSILYTNTGKNIGCAAGTEMGMRMAVQEGYKYIWVMDDDVIPKKKALYELHKMNERLKGNWGILSSVAIWRDGTISEANRQKKNYIHFYRWI
;
A
#
# COMPACT_ATOMS: atom_id res chain seq x y z
N MET A 1 -3.66 16.65 6.58
CA MET A 1 -3.33 15.21 6.70
C MET A 1 -4.47 14.43 6.06
N ASN A 2 -4.19 13.51 5.18
CA ASN A 2 -5.22 12.64 4.58
C ASN A 2 -5.71 11.63 5.64
N ASP A 3 -6.96 11.16 5.50
CA ASP A 3 -7.46 10.05 6.34
C ASP A 3 -6.88 8.69 5.92
N ILE A 4 -6.28 8.62 4.74
CA ILE A 4 -5.78 7.38 4.11
C ILE A 4 -4.27 7.47 3.93
N VAL A 5 -3.56 6.38 4.22
CA VAL A 5 -2.14 6.21 3.92
C VAL A 5 -1.91 4.90 3.16
N ALA A 6 -1.08 4.95 2.11
CA ALA A 6 -0.58 3.75 1.45
C ALA A 6 0.68 3.26 2.18
N VAL A 7 0.75 1.98 2.49
CA VAL A 7 1.94 1.32 3.06
C VAL A 7 2.55 0.41 2.02
N VAL A 8 3.82 0.65 1.68
CA VAL A 8 4.57 -0.11 0.67
C VAL A 8 5.87 -0.60 1.28
N VAL A 9 6.13 -1.91 1.17
CA VAL A 9 7.39 -2.52 1.60
C VAL A 9 8.24 -2.83 0.39
N THR A 10 9.54 -2.58 0.47
CA THR A 10 10.48 -2.84 -0.64
C THR A 10 11.80 -3.43 -0.14
N TYR A 11 12.48 -4.16 -1.04
CA TYR A 11 13.84 -4.63 -0.85
C TYR A 11 14.53 -4.82 -2.20
N ASN A 12 15.54 -3.98 -2.51
CA ASN A 12 16.34 -4.06 -3.74
C ASN A 12 15.51 -4.06 -5.04
N ARG A 13 14.42 -3.26 -5.09
CA ARG A 13 13.51 -3.17 -6.24
C ARG A 13 13.23 -1.73 -6.66
N LYS A 14 14.23 -0.85 -6.59
CA LYS A 14 14.14 0.59 -6.88
C LYS A 14 13.27 0.95 -8.09
N LYS A 15 13.42 0.24 -9.20
CA LYS A 15 12.66 0.54 -10.44
C LYS A 15 11.17 0.20 -10.33
N LEU A 16 10.82 -0.88 -9.65
CA LEU A 16 9.41 -1.28 -9.43
C LEU A 16 8.76 -0.35 -8.42
N LEU A 17 9.42 -0.12 -7.29
CA LEU A 17 8.98 0.82 -6.27
C LEU A 17 8.70 2.21 -6.86
N SER A 18 9.60 2.74 -7.70
CA SER A 18 9.39 4.05 -8.34
C SER A 18 8.10 4.09 -9.17
N LYS A 19 7.76 3.02 -9.89
CA LYS A 19 6.53 2.92 -10.66
C LYS A 19 5.30 2.83 -9.75
N CYS A 20 5.38 2.03 -8.70
CA CYS A 20 4.34 1.89 -7.68
C CYS A 20 4.02 3.24 -7.04
N ILE A 21 5.02 3.93 -6.48
CA ILE A 21 4.86 5.23 -5.82
C ILE A 21 4.27 6.28 -6.78
N ARG A 22 4.76 6.35 -8.03
CA ARG A 22 4.17 7.26 -9.04
C ARG A 22 2.71 6.93 -9.33
N ALA A 23 2.32 5.65 -9.35
CA ALA A 23 0.93 5.26 -9.57
C ALA A 23 0.02 5.60 -8.36
N ILE A 24 0.56 5.57 -7.14
CA ILE A 24 -0.14 6.02 -5.93
C ILE A 24 -0.31 7.55 -5.94
N ILE A 25 0.75 8.31 -6.21
CA ILE A 25 0.70 9.78 -6.31
C ILE A 25 -0.31 10.24 -7.39
N ASN A 26 -0.40 9.49 -8.49
CA ASN A 26 -1.28 9.81 -9.61
C ASN A 26 -2.71 9.27 -9.49
N GLN A 27 -3.14 8.84 -8.30
CA GLN A 27 -4.53 8.49 -8.07
C GLN A 27 -5.45 9.68 -8.37
N LYS A 28 -6.65 9.38 -8.89
CA LYS A 28 -7.65 10.40 -9.27
C LYS A 28 -8.80 10.39 -8.27
N GLU A 29 -9.42 11.56 -8.09
CA GLU A 29 -10.57 11.82 -7.21
C GLU A 29 -10.22 11.80 -5.71
N ILE A 30 -9.30 10.96 -5.26
CA ILE A 30 -8.87 10.85 -3.86
C ILE A 30 -7.35 10.71 -3.83
N SER A 31 -6.69 11.39 -2.91
CA SER A 31 -5.27 11.26 -2.60
C SER A 31 -5.06 10.54 -1.28
N CYS A 32 -3.86 10.01 -1.08
CA CYS A 32 -3.41 9.47 0.20
C CYS A 32 -1.96 9.87 0.46
N ASP A 33 -1.56 9.81 1.71
CA ASP A 33 -0.16 9.88 2.09
C ASP A 33 0.51 8.51 1.86
N ILE A 34 1.82 8.42 1.93
CA ILE A 34 2.56 7.20 1.62
C ILE A 34 3.59 6.95 2.71
N ILE A 35 3.62 5.73 3.25
CA ILE A 35 4.68 5.20 4.09
C ILE A 35 5.43 4.13 3.31
N VAL A 36 6.73 4.30 3.14
CA VAL A 36 7.61 3.31 2.51
C VAL A 36 8.53 2.72 3.54
N ILE A 37 8.50 1.40 3.68
CA ILE A 37 9.42 0.64 4.50
C ILE A 37 10.43 -0.04 3.59
N ASP A 38 11.66 0.42 3.64
CA ASP A 38 12.78 -0.16 2.91
C ASP A 38 13.50 -1.17 3.80
N ASN A 39 13.48 -2.41 3.42
CA ASN A 39 14.10 -3.51 4.16
C ASN A 39 15.63 -3.56 3.99
N GLY A 40 16.31 -2.42 4.04
CA GLY A 40 17.76 -2.35 3.94
C GLY A 40 18.27 -2.54 2.51
N SER A 41 17.66 -1.87 1.53
CA SER A 41 18.11 -1.91 0.14
C SER A 41 19.51 -1.32 -0.04
N SER A 42 20.26 -1.90 -0.98
CA SER A 42 21.60 -1.46 -1.40
C SER A 42 21.66 -1.03 -2.87
N ASP A 43 20.51 -0.96 -3.54
CA ASP A 43 20.40 -0.67 -4.98
C ASP A 43 20.24 0.84 -5.31
N GLY A 44 20.43 1.72 -4.32
CA GLY A 44 20.24 3.18 -4.46
C GLY A 44 18.78 3.60 -4.29
N THR A 45 17.96 2.82 -3.58
CA THR A 45 16.58 3.17 -3.26
C THR A 45 16.50 4.40 -2.37
N GLU A 46 17.35 4.50 -1.34
CA GLU A 46 17.35 5.64 -0.42
C GLU A 46 17.70 6.97 -1.14
N GLU A 47 18.68 6.95 -2.04
CA GLU A 47 19.07 8.11 -2.85
C GLU A 47 17.94 8.55 -3.78
N LEU A 48 17.19 7.58 -4.32
CA LEU A 48 16.01 7.86 -5.14
C LEU A 48 14.94 8.62 -4.33
N PHE A 49 14.69 8.22 -3.09
CA PHE A 49 13.72 8.91 -2.24
C PHE A 49 14.17 10.32 -1.87
N LYS A 50 15.42 10.50 -1.50
CA LYS A 50 15.99 11.81 -1.18
C LYS A 50 15.96 12.78 -2.37
N SER A 51 16.11 12.28 -3.59
CA SER A 51 16.20 13.12 -4.80
C SER A 51 14.88 13.37 -5.51
N ILE A 52 13.98 12.39 -5.55
CA ILE A 52 12.77 12.45 -6.40
C ILE A 52 11.48 12.50 -5.58
N PHE A 53 11.44 11.80 -4.45
CA PHE A 53 10.24 11.63 -3.64
C PHE A 53 10.29 12.40 -2.31
N ASN A 54 11.16 13.39 -2.20
CA ASN A 54 11.23 14.26 -1.02
C ASN A 54 10.00 15.18 -0.97
N HIS A 55 8.88 14.64 -0.49
CA HIS A 55 7.61 15.33 -0.41
C HIS A 55 6.98 15.09 0.97
N SER A 56 6.34 16.10 1.54
CA SER A 56 5.77 16.05 2.90
C SER A 56 4.69 14.96 3.12
N SER A 57 4.09 14.47 2.04
CA SER A 57 3.11 13.36 2.09
C SER A 57 3.75 11.97 1.96
N ILE A 58 5.07 11.87 1.91
CA ILE A 58 5.78 10.59 1.78
C ILE A 58 6.77 10.45 2.93
N LEU A 59 6.54 9.44 3.77
CA LEU A 59 7.45 9.05 4.84
C LEU A 59 8.24 7.81 4.39
N TYR A 60 9.56 7.93 4.34
CA TYR A 60 10.47 6.83 4.01
C TYR A 60 11.26 6.41 5.24
N THR A 61 11.30 5.11 5.51
CA THR A 61 12.03 4.51 6.62
C THR A 61 12.86 3.33 6.12
N ASN A 62 14.19 3.39 6.35
CA ASN A 62 15.09 2.28 6.07
C ASN A 62 15.32 1.49 7.36
N THR A 63 15.10 0.18 7.35
CA THR A 63 15.26 -0.71 8.50
C THR A 63 16.72 -1.09 8.78
N GLY A 64 17.65 -0.72 7.90
CA GLY A 64 19.08 -1.04 7.98
C GLY A 64 19.41 -2.51 7.68
N LYS A 65 18.44 -3.40 7.63
CA LYS A 65 18.59 -4.83 7.28
C LYS A 65 17.25 -5.40 6.78
N ASN A 66 17.31 -6.51 6.05
CA ASN A 66 16.09 -7.20 5.64
C ASN A 66 15.44 -7.93 6.82
N ILE A 67 14.31 -7.39 7.29
CA ILE A 67 13.49 -7.98 8.36
C ILE A 67 12.33 -8.84 7.83
N GLY A 68 12.23 -9.00 6.51
CA GLY A 68 11.16 -9.73 5.84
C GLY A 68 9.94 -8.87 5.52
N CYS A 69 9.15 -9.33 4.55
CA CYS A 69 7.97 -8.58 4.07
C CYS A 69 6.93 -8.39 5.18
N ALA A 70 6.60 -9.46 5.93
CA ALA A 70 5.59 -9.40 6.98
C ALA A 70 5.95 -8.41 8.10
N ALA A 71 7.20 -8.42 8.57
CA ALA A 71 7.66 -7.49 9.62
C ALA A 71 7.73 -6.05 9.09
N GLY A 72 8.14 -5.84 7.83
CA GLY A 72 8.11 -4.52 7.20
C GLY A 72 6.69 -3.98 7.06
N THR A 73 5.74 -4.83 6.66
CA THR A 73 4.32 -4.46 6.57
C THR A 73 3.74 -4.10 7.95
N GLU A 74 4.00 -4.92 8.95
CA GLU A 74 3.58 -4.66 10.34
C GLU A 74 4.13 -3.33 10.85
N MET A 75 5.41 -3.06 10.61
CA MET A 75 6.04 -1.80 10.98
C MET A 75 5.36 -0.60 10.31
N GLY A 76 5.11 -0.67 9.00
CA GLY A 76 4.43 0.40 8.27
C GLY A 76 2.99 0.62 8.74
N MET A 77 2.24 -0.45 9.02
CA MET A 77 0.89 -0.36 9.58
C MET A 77 0.88 0.23 10.99
N ARG A 78 1.83 -0.15 11.84
CA ARG A 78 1.99 0.42 13.18
C ARG A 78 2.27 1.93 13.12
N MET A 79 3.16 2.35 12.24
CA MET A 79 3.43 3.78 12.02
C MET A 79 2.18 4.51 11.56
N ALA A 80 1.42 3.94 10.63
CA ALA A 80 0.18 4.53 10.16
C ALA A 80 -0.85 4.72 11.29
N VAL A 81 -0.99 3.75 12.18
CA VAL A 81 -1.88 3.85 13.36
C VAL A 81 -1.38 4.92 14.34
N GLN A 82 -0.08 5.00 14.60
CA GLN A 82 0.51 6.00 15.49
C GLN A 82 0.34 7.43 14.97
N GLU A 83 0.40 7.62 13.64
CA GLU A 83 0.13 8.90 12.99
C GLU A 83 -1.37 9.25 12.89
N GLY A 84 -2.27 8.34 13.29
CA GLY A 84 -3.71 8.58 13.37
C GLY A 84 -4.47 8.40 12.06
N TYR A 85 -3.93 7.71 11.07
CA TYR A 85 -4.65 7.40 9.83
C TYR A 85 -5.83 6.46 10.11
N LYS A 86 -6.97 6.74 9.47
CA LYS A 86 -8.20 5.93 9.60
C LYS A 86 -8.18 4.68 8.72
N TYR A 87 -7.55 4.79 7.55
CA TYR A 87 -7.51 3.74 6.55
C TYR A 87 -6.08 3.51 6.08
N ILE A 88 -5.70 2.24 5.98
CA ILE A 88 -4.38 1.82 5.53
C ILE A 88 -4.54 1.02 4.24
N TRP A 89 -3.91 1.48 3.16
CA TRP A 89 -3.91 0.81 1.87
C TRP A 89 -2.59 0.08 1.67
N VAL A 90 -2.56 -1.21 1.96
CA VAL A 90 -1.34 -2.04 1.90
C VAL A 90 -1.14 -2.61 0.51
N MET A 91 0.09 -2.56 0.00
CA MET A 91 0.46 -3.20 -1.27
C MET A 91 1.96 -3.48 -1.36
N ASP A 92 2.32 -4.42 -2.25
CA ASP A 92 3.72 -4.71 -2.60
C ASP A 92 4.29 -3.66 -3.56
N ASP A 93 5.62 -3.55 -3.62
CA ASP A 93 6.34 -2.57 -4.44
C ASP A 93 6.26 -2.82 -5.96
N ASP A 94 5.76 -3.97 -6.39
CA ASP A 94 5.55 -4.36 -7.79
C ASP A 94 4.09 -4.21 -8.26
N VAL A 95 3.20 -3.77 -7.37
CA VAL A 95 1.81 -3.45 -7.70
C VAL A 95 1.70 -2.06 -8.32
N ILE A 96 1.00 -1.97 -9.45
CA ILE A 96 0.71 -0.69 -10.12
C ILE A 96 -0.81 -0.43 -10.06
N PRO A 97 -1.28 0.32 -9.05
CA PRO A 97 -2.71 0.59 -8.94
C PRO A 97 -3.24 1.39 -10.14
N LYS A 98 -4.42 1.02 -10.62
CA LYS A 98 -5.12 1.80 -11.66
C LYS A 98 -5.49 3.18 -11.12
N LYS A 99 -5.59 4.18 -12.00
CA LYS A 99 -5.79 5.61 -11.66
C LYS A 99 -6.97 5.90 -10.71
N LYS A 100 -7.98 5.02 -10.63
CA LYS A 100 -9.16 5.16 -9.77
C LYS A 100 -9.27 4.04 -8.72
N ALA A 101 -8.20 3.25 -8.50
CA ALA A 101 -8.27 2.11 -7.58
C ALA A 101 -8.64 2.54 -6.15
N LEU A 102 -8.02 3.60 -5.65
CA LEU A 102 -8.32 4.14 -4.32
C LEU A 102 -9.74 4.71 -4.24
N TYR A 103 -10.17 5.42 -5.27
CA TYR A 103 -11.54 5.96 -5.35
C TYR A 103 -12.61 4.86 -5.31
N GLU A 104 -12.40 3.76 -6.03
CA GLU A 104 -13.38 2.65 -6.02
C GLU A 104 -13.41 1.94 -4.65
N LEU A 105 -12.27 1.82 -3.95
CA LEU A 105 -12.24 1.32 -2.57
C LEU A 105 -12.99 2.27 -1.63
N HIS A 106 -12.79 3.57 -1.77
CA HIS A 106 -13.49 4.58 -0.96
C HIS A 106 -15.00 4.55 -1.20
N LYS A 107 -15.46 4.48 -2.44
CA LYS A 107 -16.88 4.29 -2.75
C LYS A 107 -17.47 3.04 -2.10
N MET A 108 -16.70 1.96 -2.07
CA MET A 108 -17.15 0.73 -1.40
C MET A 108 -17.24 0.94 0.12
N ASN A 109 -16.29 1.65 0.73
CA ASN A 109 -16.36 2.03 2.14
C ASN A 109 -17.64 2.81 2.46
N GLU A 110 -17.97 3.83 1.65
CA GLU A 110 -19.20 4.61 1.82
C GLU A 110 -20.45 3.74 1.68
N ARG A 111 -20.48 2.88 0.65
CA ARG A 111 -21.58 1.96 0.41
C ARG A 111 -21.80 0.98 1.56
N LEU A 112 -20.75 0.49 2.17
CA LEU A 112 -20.77 -0.42 3.31
C LEU A 112 -20.90 0.31 4.66
N LYS A 113 -20.89 1.66 4.65
CA LYS A 113 -21.00 2.51 5.84
C LYS A 113 -19.96 2.16 6.93
N GLY A 114 -18.76 1.79 6.51
CA GLY A 114 -17.68 1.37 7.41
C GLY A 114 -17.87 -0.01 8.05
N ASN A 115 -18.91 -0.75 7.68
CA ASN A 115 -19.18 -2.10 8.23
C ASN A 115 -18.39 -3.17 7.46
N TRP A 116 -17.06 -3.12 7.58
CA TRP A 116 -16.12 -4.06 6.96
C TRP A 116 -14.82 -4.11 7.77
N GLY A 117 -14.09 -5.21 7.67
CA GLY A 117 -12.75 -5.33 8.23
C GLY A 117 -11.66 -5.07 7.20
N ILE A 118 -11.77 -5.69 6.02
CA ILE A 118 -10.82 -5.56 4.92
C ILE A 118 -11.58 -5.42 3.61
N LEU A 119 -11.14 -4.46 2.78
CA LEU A 119 -11.54 -4.33 1.37
C LEU A 119 -10.36 -4.73 0.50
N SER A 120 -10.60 -5.53 -0.53
CA SER A 120 -9.56 -5.98 -1.46
C SER A 120 -9.91 -5.63 -2.89
N SER A 121 -8.94 -5.10 -3.62
CA SER A 121 -9.02 -4.92 -5.06
C SER A 121 -8.70 -6.22 -5.80
N VAL A 122 -9.28 -6.40 -7.00
CA VAL A 122 -8.88 -7.48 -7.89
C VAL A 122 -7.51 -7.17 -8.48
N ALA A 123 -6.55 -8.09 -8.31
CA ALA A 123 -5.28 -8.03 -9.00
C ALA A 123 -5.41 -8.65 -10.40
N ILE A 124 -4.85 -7.97 -11.40
CA ILE A 124 -4.85 -8.43 -12.79
C ILE A 124 -3.42 -8.45 -13.34
N TRP A 125 -3.11 -9.43 -14.15
CA TRP A 125 -1.87 -9.50 -14.90
C TRP A 125 -1.84 -8.49 -16.04
N ARG A 126 -0.67 -8.30 -16.67
CA ARG A 126 -0.50 -7.35 -17.79
C ARG A 126 -1.34 -7.68 -19.01
N ASP A 127 -1.67 -8.95 -19.21
CA ASP A 127 -2.54 -9.45 -20.29
C ASP A 127 -4.04 -9.26 -19.99
N GLY A 128 -4.37 -8.71 -18.82
CA GLY A 128 -5.75 -8.47 -18.38
C GLY A 128 -6.40 -9.65 -17.65
N THR A 129 -5.72 -10.78 -17.50
CA THR A 129 -6.24 -11.93 -16.76
C THR A 129 -6.23 -11.67 -15.25
N ILE A 130 -7.18 -12.25 -14.53
CA ILE A 130 -7.25 -12.13 -13.06
C ILE A 130 -6.17 -13.00 -12.42
N SER A 131 -5.44 -12.44 -11.44
CA SER A 131 -4.51 -13.21 -10.61
C SER A 131 -5.29 -14.12 -9.66
N GLU A 132 -5.27 -15.42 -9.93
CA GLU A 132 -5.96 -16.41 -9.09
C GLU A 132 -5.42 -16.46 -7.65
N ALA A 133 -4.15 -16.14 -7.45
CA ALA A 133 -3.54 -16.09 -6.11
C ALA A 133 -4.16 -15.01 -5.21
N ASN A 134 -4.67 -13.92 -5.83
CA ASN A 134 -5.31 -12.81 -5.13
C ASN A 134 -6.83 -12.82 -5.26
N ARG A 135 -7.41 -13.88 -5.81
CA ARG A 135 -8.86 -14.02 -5.94
C ARG A 135 -9.46 -14.48 -4.62
N GLN A 136 -10.34 -13.68 -4.04
CA GLN A 136 -11.11 -14.12 -2.89
C GLN A 136 -12.01 -15.32 -3.28
N LYS A 137 -11.80 -16.46 -2.63
CA LYS A 137 -12.68 -17.61 -2.78
C LYS A 137 -14.00 -17.32 -2.06
N LYS A 138 -15.13 -17.46 -2.73
CA LYS A 138 -16.47 -17.12 -2.22
C LYS A 138 -16.91 -17.83 -0.92
N ASN A 139 -16.13 -18.77 -0.39
CA ASN A 139 -16.57 -19.70 0.65
C ASN A 139 -15.94 -19.52 2.03
N TYR A 140 -15.23 -18.42 2.30
CA TYR A 140 -14.66 -18.18 3.63
C TYR A 140 -14.91 -16.76 4.10
N ILE A 141 -16.16 -16.48 4.47
CA ILE A 141 -16.47 -15.37 5.38
C ILE A 141 -16.56 -16.00 6.77
N HIS A 142 -15.42 -16.17 7.42
CA HIS A 142 -15.38 -16.35 8.87
C HIS A 142 -15.12 -14.98 9.47
N PHE A 143 -16.17 -14.36 9.98
CA PHE A 143 -16.04 -13.17 10.81
C PHE A 143 -15.47 -13.61 12.17
N TYR A 144 -14.17 -13.43 12.39
CA TYR A 144 -13.63 -13.43 13.75
C TYR A 144 -13.91 -12.05 14.34
N ARG A 145 -14.92 -11.99 15.19
CA ARG A 145 -15.15 -10.83 16.06
C ARG A 145 -14.09 -10.90 17.16
N TRP A 146 -13.11 -10.03 17.13
CA TRP A 146 -12.22 -9.82 18.27
C TRP A 146 -12.99 -8.98 19.30
N ILE A 147 -13.12 -9.53 20.51
CA ILE A 147 -13.67 -8.87 21.68
C ILE A 147 -12.55 -8.06 22.33
#